data_1ae51d493b117f343d13effaa799a3f8
#
_entry.id   1ae51d493b117f343d13effaa799a3f8
#
_cell.length_a   1.000
_cell.length_b   1.000
_cell.length_c   1.000
_cell.angle_alpha   90.00
_cell.angle_beta   90.00
_cell.angle_gamma   90.00
#
_symmetry.space_group_name_H-M   'P 1'
#
loop_
_entity.id
_entity.type
_entity.pdbx_description
1 polymer ?
#
loop_
_entity_poly.entity_id
_entity_poly.type
_entity_poly.pdbx_seq_one_letter_code
_entity_poly.pdbx_strand_id
1 'polypeptide(L)'
;MSYIGNDLRSGRSEVFYYTASGGESSITTASDSRALLYTVGWCAVYLNGVRLHEDDFTATTGNSITGLSALSADDVVLIEAMHTFSSSDSVPATGGTFSGAVTLPSPVINTGVSGSAVLDSDTMSGA
;
A
#
# COMPACT_ATOMS: atom_id res chain seq x y z
N MET A 1 10.33 -13.65 -21.85
CA MET A 1 11.15 -12.96 -20.84
C MET A 1 10.76 -13.46 -19.47
N SER A 2 11.72 -13.80 -18.67
CA SER A 2 11.42 -14.14 -17.30
C SER A 2 11.53 -12.90 -16.42
N TYR A 3 10.45 -12.58 -15.77
CA TYR A 3 10.39 -11.51 -14.80
C TYR A 3 10.20 -12.13 -13.43
N ILE A 4 11.10 -11.81 -12.52
CA ILE A 4 11.02 -12.34 -11.16
C ILE A 4 10.50 -11.24 -10.26
N GLY A 5 9.38 -11.50 -9.61
CA GLY A 5 8.72 -10.55 -8.73
C GLY A 5 7.38 -10.11 -9.31
N ASN A 6 6.83 -9.05 -8.73
CA ASN A 6 5.53 -8.54 -9.14
C ASN A 6 5.66 -7.65 -10.36
N ASP A 7 4.77 -7.88 -11.32
CA ASP A 7 4.58 -6.95 -12.42
C ASP A 7 4.00 -5.64 -11.86
N LEU A 8 4.56 -4.53 -12.30
CA LEU A 8 4.10 -3.21 -11.84
C LEU A 8 2.65 -2.91 -12.20
N ARG A 9 2.09 -3.60 -13.18
CA ARG A 9 0.71 -3.43 -13.60
C ARG A 9 -0.26 -4.37 -12.91
N SER A 10 0.23 -5.39 -12.25
CA SER A 10 -0.61 -6.45 -11.67
C SER A 10 -0.99 -6.20 -10.22
N GLY A 11 -0.33 -5.28 -9.58
CA GLY A 11 -0.54 -5.08 -8.15
C GLY A 11 0.05 -6.22 -7.32
N ARG A 12 -0.35 -6.27 -6.08
CA ARG A 12 0.19 -7.22 -5.12
C ARG A 12 -0.91 -7.63 -4.15
N SER A 13 -0.92 -8.89 -3.74
CA SER A 13 -1.81 -9.34 -2.68
C SER A 13 -1.00 -9.67 -1.42
N GLU A 14 -1.61 -9.44 -0.29
CA GLU A 14 -1.07 -9.75 1.03
C GLU A 14 -2.13 -10.47 1.83
N VAL A 15 -1.72 -11.45 2.62
CA VAL A 15 -2.64 -12.27 3.38
C VAL A 15 -2.37 -12.09 4.87
N PHE A 16 -3.42 -11.86 5.62
CA PHE A 16 -3.40 -11.78 7.07
C PHE A 16 -4.23 -12.91 7.65
N TYR A 17 -3.68 -13.60 8.64
CA TYR A 17 -4.39 -14.62 9.37
C TYR A 17 -4.68 -14.16 10.79
N TYR A 18 -5.88 -14.42 11.25
CA TYR A 18 -6.28 -14.14 12.62
C TYR A 18 -6.95 -15.37 13.22
N THR A 19 -6.49 -15.77 14.37
CA THR A 19 -7.12 -16.87 15.13
C THR A 19 -7.87 -16.28 16.30
N ALA A 20 -9.16 -16.52 16.35
CA ALA A 20 -10.04 -15.93 17.34
C ALA A 20 -9.87 -16.57 18.71
N SER A 21 -10.01 -15.78 19.74
CA SER A 21 -10.08 -16.24 21.13
C SER A 21 -11.52 -16.54 21.55
N GLY A 22 -12.48 -15.97 20.86
CA GLY A 22 -13.91 -16.15 21.09
C GLY A 22 -14.61 -14.85 21.46
N GLY A 23 -15.67 -14.53 20.72
CA GLY A 23 -16.49 -13.35 20.98
C GLY A 23 -16.10 -12.10 20.22
N GLU A 24 -15.01 -12.13 19.47
CA GLU A 24 -14.57 -10.95 18.70
C GLU A 24 -15.51 -10.71 17.53
N SER A 25 -15.76 -9.44 17.24
CA SER A 25 -16.51 -9.00 16.07
C SER A 25 -15.70 -8.03 15.20
N SER A 26 -14.47 -7.73 15.59
CA SER A 26 -13.59 -6.84 14.83
C SER A 26 -12.15 -7.34 14.88
N ILE A 27 -11.40 -7.03 13.83
CA ILE A 27 -10.00 -7.42 13.70
C ILE A 27 -9.23 -6.19 13.23
N THR A 28 -8.16 -5.86 13.94
CA THR A 28 -7.27 -4.75 13.59
C THR A 28 -5.82 -5.19 13.43
N THR A 29 -5.50 -6.37 13.97
CA THR A 29 -4.14 -6.90 13.98
C THR A 29 -4.20 -8.39 13.71
N ALA A 30 -3.34 -8.85 12.85
CA ALA A 30 -3.21 -10.29 12.57
C ALA A 30 -2.55 -11.02 13.74
N SER A 31 -2.65 -12.34 13.75
CA SER A 31 -2.07 -13.16 14.82
C SER A 31 -0.55 -13.08 14.89
N ASP A 32 0.10 -12.68 13.81
CA ASP A 32 1.55 -12.45 13.76
C ASP A 32 1.94 -11.02 14.16
N SER A 33 1.03 -10.28 14.76
CA SER A 33 1.21 -8.90 15.24
C SER A 33 1.34 -7.84 14.14
N ARG A 34 1.13 -8.22 12.87
CA ARG A 34 1.07 -7.22 11.81
C ARG A 34 -0.24 -6.45 11.88
N ALA A 35 -0.16 -5.14 11.79
CA ALA A 35 -1.35 -4.31 11.69
C ALA A 35 -2.04 -4.58 10.34
N LEU A 36 -3.36 -4.64 10.38
CA LEU A 36 -4.14 -4.84 9.18
C LEU A 36 -4.01 -3.61 8.27
N LEU A 37 -3.81 -3.86 6.99
CA LEU A 37 -3.73 -2.79 5.99
C LEU A 37 -4.24 -3.32 4.66
N TYR A 38 -5.23 -2.64 4.11
CA TYR A 38 -5.80 -3.00 2.80
C TYR A 38 -6.32 -1.73 2.12
N THR A 39 -6.52 -1.81 0.83
CA THR A 39 -7.20 -0.75 0.08
C THR A 39 -8.71 -0.99 0.16
N VAL A 40 -9.46 0.02 0.57
CA VAL A 40 -10.92 -0.08 0.69
C VAL A 40 -11.52 -0.52 -0.64
N GLY A 41 -12.37 -1.53 -0.59
CA GLY A 41 -12.97 -2.13 -1.77
C GLY A 41 -12.14 -3.25 -2.41
N TRP A 42 -10.91 -3.48 -1.91
CA TRP A 42 -9.98 -4.44 -2.50
C TRP A 42 -9.50 -5.45 -1.46
N CYS A 43 -10.43 -6.02 -0.72
CA CYS A 43 -10.12 -7.09 0.22
C CYS A 43 -11.20 -8.16 0.19
N ALA A 44 -10.81 -9.36 0.56
CA ALA A 44 -11.72 -10.48 0.74
C ALA A 44 -11.48 -11.08 2.13
N VAL A 45 -12.55 -11.50 2.77
CA VAL A 45 -12.52 -12.07 4.12
C VAL A 45 -13.07 -13.49 4.06
N TYR A 46 -12.33 -14.42 4.64
CA TYR A 46 -12.70 -15.83 4.71
C TYR A 46 -12.77 -16.24 6.16
N LEU A 47 -13.82 -16.94 6.52
CA LEU A 47 -13.96 -17.53 7.85
C LEU A 47 -13.89 -19.05 7.72
N ASN A 48 -12.87 -19.66 8.33
CA ASN A 48 -12.63 -21.10 8.26
C ASN A 48 -12.65 -21.63 6.81
N GLY A 49 -12.09 -20.87 5.88
CA GLY A 49 -12.00 -21.24 4.48
C GLY A 49 -13.19 -20.87 3.62
N VAL A 50 -14.23 -20.29 4.20
CA VAL A 50 -15.43 -19.88 3.46
C VAL A 50 -15.43 -18.37 3.30
N ARG A 51 -15.53 -17.90 2.06
CA ARG A 51 -15.60 -16.47 1.78
C ARG A 51 -16.88 -15.87 2.34
N LEU A 52 -16.76 -14.79 3.08
CA LEU A 52 -17.90 -14.05 3.59
C LEU A 52 -18.47 -13.12 2.52
N HIS A 53 -19.79 -12.97 2.55
CA HIS A 53 -20.46 -11.96 1.74
C HIS A 53 -20.16 -10.57 2.31
N GLU A 54 -20.18 -9.57 1.45
CA GLU A 54 -19.86 -8.20 1.86
C GLU A 54 -20.83 -7.63 2.90
N ASP A 55 -22.01 -8.23 3.06
CA ASP A 55 -22.95 -7.84 4.11
C ASP A 55 -22.60 -8.43 5.48
N ASP A 56 -21.71 -9.39 5.52
CA ASP A 56 -21.34 -10.10 6.76
C ASP A 56 -20.18 -9.43 7.49
N PHE A 57 -19.60 -8.39 6.91
CA PHE A 57 -18.53 -7.65 7.54
C PHE A 57 -18.47 -6.21 6.98
N THR A 58 -17.75 -5.35 7.66
CA THR A 58 -17.52 -3.98 7.21
C THR A 58 -16.01 -3.74 7.05
N ALA A 59 -15.61 -3.27 5.87
CA ALA A 59 -14.22 -3.02 5.52
C ALA A 59 -14.11 -1.64 4.85
N THR A 60 -14.28 -0.57 5.63
CA THR A 60 -14.34 0.79 5.11
C THR A 60 -13.19 1.69 5.59
N THR A 61 -12.34 1.20 6.50
CA THR A 61 -11.30 2.01 7.10
C THR A 61 -9.91 1.80 6.50
N GLY A 62 -9.69 0.66 5.86
CA GLY A 62 -8.38 0.28 5.35
C GLY A 62 -7.46 -0.39 6.37
N ASN A 63 -7.83 -0.40 7.63
CA ASN A 63 -7.01 -0.94 8.71
C ASN A 63 -7.77 -1.78 9.73
N SER A 64 -9.05 -2.04 9.50
CA SER A 64 -9.85 -2.87 10.38
C SER A 64 -10.96 -3.58 9.61
N ILE A 65 -11.31 -4.77 10.05
CA ILE A 65 -12.52 -5.48 9.65
C ILE A 65 -13.45 -5.47 10.84
N THR A 66 -14.65 -4.99 10.66
CA THR A 66 -15.66 -4.88 11.73
C THR A 66 -16.96 -5.51 11.32
N GLY A 67 -17.95 -5.51 12.19
CA GLY A 67 -19.28 -5.99 11.87
C GLY A 67 -19.38 -7.50 11.67
N LEU A 68 -18.36 -8.24 12.06
CA LEU A 68 -18.42 -9.71 12.03
C LEU A 68 -19.40 -10.23 13.07
N SER A 69 -20.04 -11.34 12.78
CA SER A 69 -20.72 -12.10 13.82
C SER A 69 -19.67 -12.56 14.83
N ALA A 70 -20.02 -12.62 16.11
CA ALA A 70 -19.08 -13.00 17.15
C ALA A 70 -18.38 -14.32 16.78
N LEU A 71 -17.06 -14.27 16.74
CA LEU A 71 -16.24 -15.42 16.39
C LEU A 71 -16.20 -16.41 17.55
N SER A 72 -16.11 -17.68 17.22
CA SER A 72 -15.87 -18.71 18.22
C SER A 72 -14.38 -18.89 18.44
N ALA A 73 -14.01 -19.40 19.60
CA ALA A 73 -12.61 -19.70 19.88
C ALA A 73 -12.06 -20.64 18.80
N ASP A 74 -10.83 -20.37 18.37
CA ASP A 74 -10.11 -21.12 17.34
C ASP A 74 -10.65 -20.93 15.92
N ASP A 75 -11.63 -20.06 15.70
CA ASP A 75 -11.99 -19.68 14.34
C ASP A 75 -10.81 -18.98 13.68
N VAL A 76 -10.56 -19.33 12.42
CA VAL A 76 -9.49 -18.73 11.63
C VAL A 76 -10.09 -17.81 10.59
N VAL A 77 -9.70 -16.54 10.64
CA VAL A 77 -10.08 -15.54 9.64
C VAL A 77 -8.89 -15.25 8.76
N LEU A 78 -9.09 -15.38 7.46
CA LEU A 78 -8.08 -15.00 6.47
C LEU A 78 -8.58 -13.75 5.78
N ILE A 79 -7.73 -12.72 5.77
CA ILE A 79 -8.03 -11.47 5.09
C ILE A 79 -7.02 -11.33 3.95
N GLU A 80 -7.54 -11.34 2.73
CA GLU A 80 -6.72 -11.15 1.55
C GLU A 80 -6.85 -9.70 1.11
N ALA A 81 -5.74 -8.98 1.19
CA ALA A 81 -5.67 -7.57 0.81
C ALA A 81 -4.98 -7.44 -0.54
N MET A 82 -5.63 -6.79 -1.46
CA MET A 82 -5.06 -6.50 -2.77
C MET A 82 -4.57 -5.06 -2.79
N HIS A 83 -3.32 -4.88 -3.21
CA HIS A 83 -2.71 -3.56 -3.33
C HIS A 83 -2.40 -3.30 -4.78
N THR A 84 -2.70 -2.10 -5.23
CA THR A 84 -2.36 -1.67 -6.58
C THR A 84 -1.13 -0.77 -6.52
N PHE A 85 -0.30 -0.87 -7.55
CA PHE A 85 0.82 0.05 -7.69
C PHE A 85 0.27 1.44 -8.05
N SER A 86 0.71 2.43 -7.31
CA SER A 86 0.37 3.81 -7.60
C SER A 86 1.49 4.45 -8.39
N SER A 87 1.15 4.96 -9.56
CA SER A 87 2.11 5.69 -10.37
C SER A 87 2.37 7.12 -9.86
N SER A 88 1.61 7.54 -8.84
CA SER A 88 1.79 8.89 -8.30
C SER A 88 3.14 9.08 -7.61
N ASP A 89 3.78 7.99 -7.20
CA ASP A 89 5.08 8.04 -6.54
C ASP A 89 6.25 7.93 -7.51
N SER A 90 5.98 7.89 -8.80
CA SER A 90 7.02 7.75 -9.80
C SER A 90 6.88 8.83 -10.87
N VAL A 91 8.00 9.25 -11.40
CA VAL A 91 8.04 10.19 -12.54
C VAL A 91 8.11 9.36 -13.81
N PRO A 92 7.19 9.55 -14.76
CA PRO A 92 7.25 8.80 -16.02
C PRO A 92 8.50 9.16 -16.84
N ALA A 93 8.89 8.25 -17.71
CA ALA A 93 10.07 8.46 -18.55
C ALA A 93 9.94 9.71 -19.45
N THR A 94 8.73 10.13 -19.73
CA THR A 94 8.46 11.35 -20.50
C THR A 94 8.63 12.63 -19.67
N GLY A 95 8.85 12.49 -18.36
CA GLY A 95 9.02 13.63 -17.48
C GLY A 95 7.78 13.92 -16.65
N GLY A 96 7.94 14.80 -15.69
CA GLY A 96 6.86 15.18 -14.80
C GLY A 96 7.19 16.47 -14.07
N THR A 97 6.25 16.91 -13.26
CA THR A 97 6.39 18.13 -12.47
C THR A 97 6.34 17.79 -10.99
N PHE A 98 7.29 18.30 -10.25
CA PHE A 98 7.28 18.21 -8.79
C PHE A 98 6.74 19.50 -8.22
N SER A 99 5.76 19.40 -7.34
CA SER A 99 5.18 20.56 -6.70
C SER A 99 5.96 21.01 -5.46
N GLY A 100 6.87 20.19 -4.99
CA GLY A 100 7.68 20.50 -3.83
C GLY A 100 9.17 20.43 -4.14
N ALA A 101 9.98 20.70 -3.14
CA ALA A 101 11.42 20.61 -3.29
C ALA A 101 11.86 19.16 -3.49
N VAL A 102 12.80 18.96 -4.38
CA VAL A 102 13.42 17.67 -4.62
C VAL A 102 14.83 17.70 -4.07
N THR A 103 15.13 16.79 -3.16
CA THR A 103 16.46 16.68 -2.55
C THR A 103 17.19 15.48 -3.14
N LEU A 104 18.35 15.73 -3.66
CA LEU A 104 19.20 14.68 -4.22
C LEU A 104 20.44 14.52 -3.33
N PRO A 105 20.87 13.29 -3.05
CA PRO A 105 22.02 13.06 -2.18
C PRO A 105 23.34 13.56 -2.80
N SER A 106 23.43 13.53 -4.11
CA SER A 106 24.60 14.07 -4.85
C SER A 106 24.05 14.73 -6.08
N PRO A 107 23.62 15.99 -5.98
CA PRO A 107 22.89 16.61 -7.08
C PRO A 107 23.78 16.73 -8.32
N VAL A 108 23.25 16.18 -9.40
CA VAL A 108 23.85 16.34 -10.72
C VAL A 108 22.79 17.02 -11.58
N ILE A 109 23.05 18.26 -11.92
CA ILE A 109 22.18 18.99 -12.84
C ILE A 109 22.84 18.95 -14.20
N ASN A 110 22.21 18.23 -15.08
CA ASN A 110 22.74 18.01 -16.40
C ASN A 110 22.64 19.28 -17.24
N THR A 111 23.37 19.29 -18.33
CA THR A 111 23.43 20.40 -19.26
C THR A 111 22.10 20.74 -19.92
N GLY A 112 21.09 19.91 -19.73
CA GLY A 112 19.76 20.18 -20.23
C GLY A 112 18.95 21.19 -19.44
N VAL A 113 19.50 21.74 -18.36
CA VAL A 113 18.81 22.77 -17.58
C VAL A 113 18.78 24.06 -18.39
N SER A 114 17.59 24.62 -18.52
CA SER A 114 17.42 25.83 -19.32
C SER A 114 16.40 26.77 -18.66
N GLY A 115 16.28 27.95 -19.18
CA GLY A 115 15.32 28.93 -18.71
C GLY A 115 15.70 29.54 -17.38
N SER A 116 14.76 29.54 -16.46
CA SER A 116 14.93 30.17 -15.16
C SER A 116 15.57 29.29 -14.11
N ALA A 117 16.17 28.18 -14.50
CA ALA A 117 16.82 27.30 -13.53
C ALA A 117 17.93 28.08 -12.82
N VAL A 118 17.86 28.04 -11.48
CA VAL A 118 18.83 28.75 -10.64
C VAL A 118 19.57 27.71 -9.83
N LEU A 119 20.86 27.63 -10.02
CA LEU A 119 21.75 26.86 -9.16
C LEU A 119 22.11 27.71 -7.95
N ASP A 120 22.59 27.05 -6.91
CA ASP A 120 23.07 27.77 -5.75
C ASP A 120 24.09 28.81 -6.16
N SER A 121 24.02 29.96 -5.52
CA SER A 121 24.88 31.11 -5.84
C SER A 121 26.35 30.75 -5.78
N ASP A 122 26.74 29.87 -4.92
CA ASP A 122 28.13 29.46 -4.78
C ASP A 122 28.67 28.78 -6.02
N THR A 123 27.81 28.02 -6.69
CA THR A 123 28.22 27.32 -7.90
C THR A 123 28.26 28.25 -9.10
N MET A 124 27.61 29.38 -9.00
CA MET A 124 27.54 30.36 -10.07
C MET A 124 28.63 31.42 -10.00
N SER A 125 29.32 31.52 -8.88
CA SER A 125 30.25 32.61 -8.61
C SER A 125 31.46 32.58 -9.50
N GLY A 126 31.79 31.48 -10.11
CA GLY A 126 32.93 31.37 -11.01
C GLY A 126 32.58 31.66 -12.47
N ALA A 127 31.36 31.92 -12.72
CA ALA A 127 30.92 32.13 -14.09
C ALA A 127 31.38 33.49 -14.63
#